data_02a8eed4c936f33da8beb964b4987c6a
#
_entry.id   02a8eed4c936f33da8beb964b4987c6a
#
_cell.length_a   1.000
_cell.length_b   1.000
_cell.length_c   1.000
_cell.angle_alpha   90.00
_cell.angle_beta   90.00
_cell.angle_gamma   90.00
#
_symmetry.space_group_name_H-M   'P 1'
#
loop_
_entity.id
_entity.type
_entity.pdbx_description
1 polymer ?
#
loop_
_entity_poly.entity_id
_entity_poly.type
_entity_poly.pdbx_seq_one_letter_code
_entity_poly.pdbx_strand_id
1 'polypeptide(L)'
;MKKVFFIIYTFSKGGGAESLLTTIVNNLNPEKYEIGIMEIVHDYIKEEPINENIKMYPYYMVFDDPQRKTRMYSVYHEWDKVIDEYVPKDYDLYVSFNFLRPSFLLPPGKKNIAWIHSDVYVLGQENMTEERALQNEAFYKANRIVSISDITTQSLLELFPEHRDRLQVIYNGLDIQKVRERAKEQTEIKLQHPAVLSVGRLDERKNPLRLFNIFERLHQMNPDVHLYYMGYGDLQEAVAKEADEKGVSGQVHFLGYRENPFPIMAQADVIGMFSTSEGFPMALLEGVALDVPFVSSVIGGSRILANDQRCGRTVETDQEAAEALLELLETDKDVIKEECRASIERFDLKEYIRQIEELFDQVLEED
;
A
#
# COMPACT_ATOMS: atom_id res chain seq x y z
N MET A 1 -18.31 -21.46 13.41
CA MET A 1 -17.29 -20.42 13.29
C MET A 1 -16.22 -20.95 12.36
N LYS A 2 -15.84 -20.21 11.31
CA LYS A 2 -14.83 -20.61 10.34
C LYS A 2 -13.46 -20.16 10.80
N LYS A 3 -12.43 -20.99 10.61
CA LYS A 3 -11.06 -20.67 11.02
C LYS A 3 -10.26 -20.16 9.84
N VAL A 4 -9.73 -18.93 9.92
CA VAL A 4 -8.93 -18.27 8.88
C VAL A 4 -7.52 -17.99 9.37
N PHE A 5 -6.52 -18.46 8.64
CA PHE A 5 -5.11 -18.32 8.99
C PHE A 5 -4.38 -17.42 8.02
N PHE A 6 -3.81 -16.34 8.52
CA PHE A 6 -3.00 -15.42 7.73
C PHE A 6 -1.51 -15.73 7.87
N ILE A 7 -0.82 -15.73 6.75
CA ILE A 7 0.64 -15.83 6.66
C ILE A 7 1.15 -14.54 6.03
N ILE A 8 1.96 -13.80 6.76
CA ILE A 8 2.56 -12.54 6.29
C ILE A 8 4.08 -12.61 6.37
N TYR A 9 4.80 -11.84 5.52
CA TYR A 9 6.26 -11.87 5.54
C TYR A 9 6.83 -11.30 6.84
N THR A 10 6.37 -10.12 7.26
CA THR A 10 6.64 -9.52 8.57
C THR A 10 5.38 -8.83 9.06
N PHE A 11 5.13 -8.86 10.36
CA PHE A 11 4.00 -8.17 10.99
C PHE A 11 4.49 -7.19 12.07
N SER A 12 5.68 -7.44 12.58
CA SER A 12 6.37 -6.68 13.63
C SER A 12 7.25 -5.53 13.13
N LYS A 13 7.25 -5.24 11.83
CA LYS A 13 8.04 -4.16 11.23
C LYS A 13 7.33 -2.80 11.22
N GLY A 14 6.00 -2.80 11.13
CA GLY A 14 5.19 -1.59 11.13
C GLY A 14 5.20 -0.86 9.79
N GLY A 15 4.80 -1.54 8.73
CA GLY A 15 4.59 -0.96 7.39
C GLY A 15 3.13 -0.78 7.02
N GLY A 16 2.86 -0.28 5.82
CA GLY A 16 1.49 -0.06 5.32
C GLY A 16 0.68 -1.36 5.19
N ALA A 17 1.32 -2.46 4.82
CA ALA A 17 0.65 -3.75 4.67
C ALA A 17 0.33 -4.40 6.03
N GLU A 18 1.22 -4.24 7.01
CA GLU A 18 1.03 -4.70 8.37
C GLU A 18 -0.15 -3.97 9.03
N SER A 19 -0.19 -2.64 8.90
CA SER A 19 -1.31 -1.83 9.39
C SER A 19 -2.62 -2.13 8.66
N LEU A 20 -2.56 -2.48 7.37
CA LEU A 20 -3.73 -2.90 6.60
C LEU A 20 -4.25 -4.26 7.08
N LEU A 21 -3.36 -5.26 7.30
CA LEU A 21 -3.76 -6.54 7.86
C LEU A 21 -4.38 -6.37 9.24
N THR A 22 -3.77 -5.54 10.11
CA THR A 22 -4.31 -5.18 11.42
C THR A 22 -5.74 -4.63 11.29
N THR A 23 -5.96 -3.73 10.33
CA THR A 23 -7.29 -3.17 10.06
C THR A 23 -8.26 -4.26 9.62
N ILE A 24 -7.86 -5.15 8.73
CA ILE A 24 -8.71 -6.26 8.27
C ILE A 24 -9.10 -7.15 9.44
N VAL A 25 -8.12 -7.73 10.14
CA VAL A 25 -8.40 -8.75 11.17
C VAL A 25 -9.18 -8.22 12.37
N ASN A 26 -9.01 -6.94 12.70
CA ASN A 26 -9.76 -6.28 13.77
C ASN A 26 -11.22 -5.96 13.37
N ASN A 27 -11.57 -5.96 12.08
CA ASN A 27 -12.89 -5.60 11.58
C ASN A 27 -13.65 -6.78 10.94
N LEU A 28 -13.01 -7.95 10.75
CA LEU A 28 -13.73 -9.17 10.40
C LEU A 28 -14.71 -9.56 11.52
N ASN A 29 -15.88 -10.10 11.14
CA ASN A 29 -16.92 -10.48 12.11
C ASN A 29 -16.41 -11.57 13.08
N PRO A 30 -16.20 -11.27 14.39
CA PRO A 30 -15.65 -12.21 15.35
C PRO A 30 -16.62 -13.36 15.72
N GLU A 31 -17.92 -13.24 15.41
CA GLU A 31 -18.88 -14.34 15.57
C GLU A 31 -18.79 -15.34 14.40
N LYS A 32 -18.24 -14.91 13.26
CA LYS A 32 -18.15 -15.70 12.04
C LYS A 32 -16.77 -16.35 11.89
N TYR A 33 -15.70 -15.61 12.24
CA TYR A 33 -14.32 -16.04 12.01
C TYR A 33 -13.48 -16.12 13.30
N GLU A 34 -12.71 -17.19 13.42
CA GLU A 34 -11.57 -17.34 14.33
C GLU A 34 -10.28 -17.07 13.53
N ILE A 35 -9.48 -16.10 13.96
CA ILE A 35 -8.32 -15.63 13.21
C ILE A 35 -7.02 -16.09 13.84
N GLY A 36 -6.14 -16.67 13.04
CA GLY A 36 -4.74 -16.91 13.37
C GLY A 36 -3.81 -16.14 12.46
N ILE A 37 -2.69 -15.66 12.99
CA ILE A 37 -1.65 -14.94 12.22
C ILE A 37 -0.29 -15.54 12.52
N MET A 38 0.49 -15.78 11.46
CA MET A 38 1.91 -16.12 11.52
C MET A 38 2.70 -15.16 10.64
N GLU A 39 3.80 -14.63 11.16
CA GLU A 39 4.79 -13.94 10.34
C GLU A 39 5.99 -14.84 10.06
N ILE A 40 6.59 -14.68 8.89
CA ILE A 40 7.78 -15.45 8.50
C ILE A 40 9.01 -14.89 9.21
N VAL A 41 9.16 -13.56 9.22
CA VAL A 41 10.31 -12.84 9.81
C VAL A 41 9.83 -11.87 10.88
N HIS A 42 10.30 -12.06 12.11
CA HIS A 42 10.04 -11.15 13.22
C HIS A 42 11.12 -10.08 13.33
N ASP A 43 10.75 -8.78 13.37
CA ASP A 43 11.69 -7.64 13.30
C ASP A 43 11.79 -6.84 14.61
N TYR A 44 10.94 -7.11 15.61
CA TYR A 44 10.91 -6.42 16.92
C TYR A 44 10.79 -4.88 16.89
N ILE A 45 10.37 -4.28 15.76
CA ILE A 45 10.30 -2.82 15.63
C ILE A 45 9.01 -2.27 16.21
N LYS A 46 7.88 -2.95 15.94
CA LYS A 46 6.55 -2.50 16.34
C LYS A 46 5.63 -3.69 16.56
N GLU A 47 4.83 -3.63 17.62
CA GLU A 47 3.69 -4.52 17.78
C GLU A 47 2.44 -3.85 17.22
N GLU A 48 1.75 -4.53 16.30
CA GLU A 48 0.48 -4.03 15.78
C GLU A 48 -0.66 -4.31 16.77
N PRO A 49 -1.55 -3.33 17.02
CA PRO A 49 -2.64 -3.48 17.98
C PRO A 49 -3.75 -4.37 17.41
N ILE A 50 -3.74 -5.66 17.75
CA ILE A 50 -4.77 -6.63 17.38
C ILE A 50 -5.71 -6.94 18.54
N ASN A 51 -6.95 -7.31 18.23
CA ASN A 51 -7.96 -7.72 19.22
C ASN A 51 -7.51 -9.00 19.95
N GLU A 52 -7.87 -9.14 21.22
CA GLU A 52 -7.46 -10.25 22.09
C GLU A 52 -7.92 -11.64 21.57
N ASN A 53 -8.96 -11.71 20.77
CA ASN A 53 -9.46 -12.94 20.16
C ASN A 53 -8.65 -13.41 18.94
N ILE A 54 -7.67 -12.63 18.47
CA ILE A 54 -6.80 -12.98 17.35
C ILE A 54 -5.57 -13.71 17.89
N LYS A 55 -5.34 -14.91 17.39
CA LYS A 55 -4.25 -15.77 17.86
C LYS A 55 -2.97 -15.53 17.05
N MET A 56 -1.92 -15.04 17.73
CA MET A 56 -0.57 -15.00 17.14
C MET A 56 0.11 -16.35 17.28
N TYR A 57 0.70 -16.81 16.18
CA TYR A 57 1.49 -18.04 16.12
C TYR A 57 2.99 -17.73 16.14
N PRO A 58 3.84 -18.68 16.53
CA PRO A 58 5.29 -18.50 16.47
C PRO A 58 5.75 -18.13 15.06
N TYR A 59 6.68 -17.17 14.98
CA TYR A 59 7.34 -16.82 13.72
C TYR A 59 8.35 -17.88 13.28
N TYR A 60 8.68 -17.88 11.99
CA TYR A 60 9.66 -18.86 11.47
C TYR A 60 11.10 -18.46 11.77
N MET A 61 11.46 -17.17 11.69
CA MET A 61 12.81 -16.66 11.99
C MET A 61 12.77 -15.22 12.50
N VAL A 62 13.86 -14.76 13.11
CA VAL A 62 14.07 -13.33 13.41
C VAL A 62 14.83 -12.64 12.29
N PHE A 63 14.75 -11.31 12.23
CA PHE A 63 15.41 -10.51 11.20
C PHE A 63 16.94 -10.73 11.20
N ASP A 64 17.57 -10.79 12.37
CA ASP A 64 18.99 -10.97 12.57
C ASP A 64 19.41 -12.45 12.74
N ASP A 65 18.58 -13.40 12.30
CA ASP A 65 18.89 -14.83 12.40
C ASP A 65 20.20 -15.14 11.66
N PRO A 66 21.22 -15.71 12.36
CA PRO A 66 22.48 -16.09 11.71
C PRO A 66 22.31 -17.08 10.56
N GLN A 67 21.22 -17.87 10.60
CA GLN A 67 20.88 -18.86 9.57
C GLN A 67 19.83 -18.33 8.56
N ARG A 68 19.57 -17.02 8.54
CA ARG A 68 18.51 -16.41 7.70
C ARG A 68 18.57 -16.86 6.23
N LYS A 69 19.77 -16.91 5.64
CA LYS A 69 19.91 -17.36 4.23
C LYS A 69 19.44 -18.82 4.05
N THR A 70 19.83 -19.70 4.94
CA THR A 70 19.44 -21.12 4.91
C THR A 70 17.94 -21.27 5.15
N ARG A 71 17.39 -20.59 6.15
CA ARG A 71 15.95 -20.61 6.43
C ARG A 71 15.13 -20.03 5.29
N MET A 72 15.58 -18.92 4.67
CA MET A 72 14.94 -18.39 3.48
C MET A 72 15.01 -19.36 2.29
N TYR A 73 16.14 -20.05 2.11
CA TYR A 73 16.24 -21.12 1.11
C TYR A 73 15.16 -22.19 1.34
N SER A 74 14.94 -22.62 2.58
CA SER A 74 13.90 -23.61 2.91
C SER A 74 12.48 -23.09 2.59
N VAL A 75 12.19 -21.80 2.79
CA VAL A 75 10.90 -21.22 2.38
C VAL A 75 10.66 -21.35 0.87
N TYR A 76 11.71 -21.26 0.05
CA TYR A 76 11.60 -21.34 -1.41
C TYR A 76 11.62 -22.77 -1.95
N HIS A 77 12.44 -23.64 -1.38
CA HIS A 77 12.77 -24.95 -1.98
C HIS A 77 12.36 -26.15 -1.13
N GLU A 78 12.04 -25.93 0.14
CA GLU A 78 11.66 -26.96 1.09
C GLU A 78 10.36 -26.58 1.85
N TRP A 79 9.49 -25.81 1.21
CA TRP A 79 8.29 -25.23 1.86
C TRP A 79 7.40 -26.28 2.55
N ASP A 80 7.32 -27.52 2.04
CA ASP A 80 6.55 -28.58 2.69
C ASP A 80 7.01 -28.86 4.12
N LYS A 81 8.34 -28.83 4.36
CA LYS A 81 8.91 -29.01 5.71
C LYS A 81 8.53 -27.83 6.63
N VAL A 82 8.61 -26.61 6.08
CA VAL A 82 8.25 -25.41 6.85
C VAL A 82 6.74 -25.40 7.15
N ILE A 83 5.91 -25.76 6.19
CA ILE A 83 4.46 -25.90 6.37
C ILE A 83 4.15 -26.96 7.44
N ASP A 84 4.80 -28.12 7.37
CA ASP A 84 4.55 -29.23 8.31
C ASP A 84 4.90 -28.87 9.76
N GLU A 85 5.93 -28.06 9.96
CA GLU A 85 6.44 -27.69 11.29
C GLU A 85 5.75 -26.45 11.88
N TYR A 86 5.47 -25.42 11.04
CA TYR A 86 5.08 -24.08 11.53
C TYR A 86 3.63 -23.69 11.19
N VAL A 87 3.04 -24.25 10.12
CA VAL A 87 1.68 -23.86 9.71
C VAL A 87 0.66 -24.81 10.34
N PRO A 88 -0.27 -24.31 11.20
CA PRO A 88 -1.30 -25.16 11.79
C PRO A 88 -2.21 -25.76 10.73
N LYS A 89 -2.65 -27.01 10.92
CA LYS A 89 -3.41 -27.79 9.90
C LYS A 89 -4.93 -27.77 10.14
N ASP A 90 -5.38 -27.18 11.23
CA ASP A 90 -6.77 -27.18 11.71
C ASP A 90 -7.56 -25.92 11.34
N TYR A 91 -7.08 -25.16 10.33
CA TYR A 91 -7.78 -24.03 9.76
C TYR A 91 -8.55 -24.42 8.50
N ASP A 92 -9.66 -23.71 8.26
CA ASP A 92 -10.55 -23.95 7.11
C ASP A 92 -10.04 -23.19 5.87
N LEU A 93 -9.44 -22.01 6.06
CA LEU A 93 -8.93 -21.12 5.01
C LEU A 93 -7.55 -20.60 5.39
N TYR A 94 -6.62 -20.55 4.42
CA TYR A 94 -5.29 -19.96 4.57
C TYR A 94 -5.13 -18.80 3.59
N VAL A 95 -4.61 -17.68 4.08
CA VAL A 95 -4.43 -16.45 3.31
C VAL A 95 -2.97 -16.03 3.39
N SER A 96 -2.24 -16.08 2.28
CA SER A 96 -0.94 -15.43 2.19
C SER A 96 -1.15 -13.94 1.92
N PHE A 97 -0.53 -13.07 2.73
CA PHE A 97 -0.80 -11.64 2.71
C PHE A 97 0.46 -10.82 2.45
N ASN A 98 0.32 -9.80 1.62
CA ASN A 98 1.27 -8.76 1.29
C ASN A 98 2.24 -9.10 0.16
N PHE A 99 3.17 -10.02 0.33
CA PHE A 99 4.25 -10.27 -0.62
C PHE A 99 4.14 -11.65 -1.27
N LEU A 100 4.99 -11.92 -2.27
CA LEU A 100 4.99 -13.22 -2.96
C LEU A 100 5.35 -14.37 -2.01
N ARG A 101 6.36 -14.17 -1.16
CA ARG A 101 6.94 -15.22 -0.30
C ARG A 101 5.95 -15.94 0.62
N PRO A 102 5.00 -15.29 1.28
CA PRO A 102 4.01 -16.01 2.08
C PRO A 102 3.21 -17.05 1.31
N SER A 103 3.04 -16.90 -0.02
CA SER A 103 2.31 -17.87 -0.84
C SER A 103 2.99 -19.24 -0.94
N PHE A 104 4.32 -19.30 -0.74
CA PHE A 104 5.04 -20.58 -0.68
C PHE A 104 4.60 -21.44 0.51
N LEU A 105 4.13 -20.80 1.60
CA LEU A 105 3.69 -21.49 2.81
C LEU A 105 2.18 -21.80 2.84
N LEU A 106 1.46 -21.58 1.76
CA LEU A 106 0.09 -22.03 1.62
C LEU A 106 0.06 -23.59 1.58
N PRO A 107 -0.70 -24.28 2.47
CA PRO A 107 -0.70 -25.72 2.54
C PRO A 107 -1.43 -26.34 1.34
N PRO A 108 -0.81 -27.33 0.65
CA PRO A 108 -1.43 -27.96 -0.50
C PRO A 108 -2.72 -28.73 -0.10
N GLY A 109 -3.72 -28.73 -0.99
CA GLY A 109 -4.99 -29.42 -0.77
C GLY A 109 -5.91 -28.80 0.28
N LYS A 110 -5.61 -27.56 0.72
CA LYS A 110 -6.47 -26.75 1.56
C LYS A 110 -7.10 -25.61 0.77
N LYS A 111 -8.09 -24.93 1.33
CA LYS A 111 -8.64 -23.69 0.78
C LYS A 111 -7.64 -22.56 0.99
N ASN A 112 -7.17 -21.94 -0.10
CA ASN A 112 -6.06 -20.99 -0.08
C ASN A 112 -6.37 -19.75 -0.89
N ILE A 113 -5.96 -18.58 -0.36
CA ILE A 113 -5.95 -17.29 -1.06
C ILE A 113 -4.53 -16.74 -1.08
N ALA A 114 -4.03 -16.38 -2.25
CA ALA A 114 -2.79 -15.62 -2.40
C ALA A 114 -3.11 -14.14 -2.61
N TRP A 115 -2.77 -13.27 -1.65
CA TRP A 115 -3.08 -11.83 -1.71
C TRP A 115 -1.82 -11.01 -1.98
N ILE A 116 -1.77 -10.38 -3.15
CA ILE A 116 -0.58 -9.73 -3.70
C ILE A 116 -0.73 -8.21 -3.64
N HIS A 117 0.16 -7.55 -2.89
CA HIS A 117 0.12 -6.11 -2.60
C HIS A 117 1.13 -5.27 -3.39
N SER A 118 1.72 -5.81 -4.44
CA SER A 118 2.63 -5.09 -5.34
C SER A 118 2.51 -5.65 -6.74
N ASP A 119 2.98 -4.90 -7.75
CA ASP A 119 3.21 -5.49 -9.06
C ASP A 119 4.28 -6.60 -8.96
N VAL A 120 4.25 -7.51 -9.92
CA VAL A 120 5.17 -8.66 -9.98
C VAL A 120 6.14 -8.57 -11.16
N TYR A 121 6.27 -7.40 -11.81
CA TYR A 121 7.12 -7.22 -13.00
C TYR A 121 8.58 -7.57 -12.77
N VAL A 122 9.07 -7.47 -11.52
CA VAL A 122 10.41 -7.93 -11.16
C VAL A 122 10.65 -9.39 -11.56
N LEU A 123 9.64 -10.26 -11.50
CA LEU A 123 9.74 -11.66 -11.91
C LEU A 123 9.78 -11.86 -13.43
N GLY A 124 9.53 -10.83 -14.21
CA GLY A 124 9.68 -10.82 -15.67
C GLY A 124 11.12 -10.64 -16.16
N GLN A 125 12.05 -10.25 -15.27
CA GLN A 125 13.46 -10.08 -15.62
C GLN A 125 14.12 -11.43 -15.95
N GLU A 126 15.06 -11.45 -16.86
CA GLU A 126 15.73 -12.67 -17.33
C GLU A 126 16.41 -13.46 -16.21
N ASN A 127 16.99 -12.77 -15.22
CA ASN A 127 17.65 -13.36 -14.07
C ASN A 127 16.69 -13.88 -12.99
N MET A 128 15.37 -13.76 -13.19
CA MET A 128 14.32 -14.17 -12.23
C MET A 128 13.49 -15.37 -12.72
N THR A 129 14.02 -16.12 -13.69
CA THR A 129 13.27 -17.25 -14.31
C THR A 129 12.95 -18.35 -13.31
N GLU A 130 13.88 -18.68 -12.42
CA GLU A 130 13.68 -19.71 -11.38
C GLU A 130 12.64 -19.25 -10.36
N GLU A 131 12.76 -18.02 -9.84
CA GLU A 131 11.82 -17.43 -8.90
C GLU A 131 10.40 -17.32 -9.48
N ARG A 132 10.30 -17.00 -10.77
CA ARG A 132 9.02 -16.98 -11.46
C ARG A 132 8.40 -18.38 -11.55
N ALA A 133 9.18 -19.40 -11.87
CA ALA A 133 8.71 -20.79 -11.91
C ALA A 133 8.22 -21.25 -10.53
N LEU A 134 9.00 -20.99 -9.48
CA LEU A 134 8.61 -21.32 -8.10
C LEU A 134 7.34 -20.56 -7.67
N GLN A 135 7.23 -19.28 -8.05
CA GLN A 135 6.02 -18.51 -7.76
C GLN A 135 4.79 -19.05 -8.46
N ASN A 136 4.95 -19.52 -9.70
CA ASN A 136 3.89 -20.16 -10.44
C ASN A 136 3.39 -21.44 -9.73
N GLU A 137 4.31 -22.28 -9.24
CA GLU A 137 3.96 -23.46 -8.44
C GLU A 137 3.21 -23.07 -7.15
N ALA A 138 3.64 -22.01 -6.46
CA ALA A 138 2.94 -21.51 -5.27
C ALA A 138 1.51 -21.06 -5.60
N PHE A 139 1.31 -20.39 -6.73
CA PHE A 139 -0.02 -19.94 -7.17
C PHE A 139 -0.97 -21.09 -7.54
N TYR A 140 -0.46 -22.25 -7.99
CA TYR A 140 -1.30 -23.43 -8.21
C TYR A 140 -1.96 -23.95 -6.94
N LYS A 141 -1.42 -23.65 -5.74
CA LYS A 141 -2.02 -24.01 -4.46
C LYS A 141 -3.22 -23.13 -4.08
N ALA A 142 -3.35 -21.92 -4.69
CA ALA A 142 -4.38 -20.96 -4.34
C ALA A 142 -5.69 -21.21 -5.12
N ASN A 143 -6.82 -21.17 -4.44
CA ASN A 143 -8.16 -21.12 -5.05
C ASN A 143 -8.42 -19.77 -5.70
N ARG A 144 -7.97 -18.68 -5.05
CA ARG A 144 -8.03 -17.32 -5.58
C ARG A 144 -6.69 -16.59 -5.41
N ILE A 145 -6.38 -15.74 -6.36
CA ILE A 145 -5.27 -14.80 -6.30
C ILE A 145 -5.88 -13.40 -6.26
N VAL A 146 -5.64 -12.67 -5.18
CA VAL A 146 -6.17 -11.31 -5.02
C VAL A 146 -5.10 -10.30 -5.37
N SER A 147 -5.42 -9.40 -6.28
CA SER A 147 -4.65 -8.19 -6.59
C SER A 147 -5.32 -6.96 -6.00
N ILE A 148 -4.54 -5.93 -5.71
CA ILE A 148 -5.03 -4.70 -5.06
C ILE A 148 -5.13 -3.50 -5.98
N SER A 149 -4.76 -3.66 -7.26
CA SER A 149 -4.78 -2.58 -8.24
C SER A 149 -4.80 -3.11 -9.68
N ASP A 150 -5.11 -2.23 -10.61
CA ASP A 150 -5.03 -2.47 -12.05
C ASP A 150 -3.62 -2.88 -12.50
N ILE A 151 -2.58 -2.20 -12.01
CA ILE A 151 -1.17 -2.51 -12.35
C ILE A 151 -0.77 -3.87 -11.79
N THR A 152 -1.11 -4.17 -10.53
CA THR A 152 -0.88 -5.50 -9.95
C THR A 152 -1.60 -6.58 -10.76
N THR A 153 -2.85 -6.33 -11.14
CA THR A 153 -3.64 -7.24 -11.97
C THR A 153 -2.97 -7.47 -13.32
N GLN A 154 -2.55 -6.41 -14.00
CA GLN A 154 -1.91 -6.49 -15.30
C GLN A 154 -0.61 -7.29 -15.23
N SER A 155 0.27 -7.01 -14.26
CA SER A 155 1.53 -7.73 -14.08
C SER A 155 1.32 -9.23 -13.82
N LEU A 156 0.29 -9.60 -13.05
CA LEU A 156 -0.09 -10.98 -12.82
C LEU A 156 -0.60 -11.65 -14.10
N LEU A 157 -1.44 -10.98 -14.89
CA LEU A 157 -1.97 -11.52 -16.14
C LEU A 157 -0.89 -11.68 -17.22
N GLU A 158 0.11 -10.81 -17.24
CA GLU A 158 1.23 -10.88 -18.21
C GLU A 158 2.21 -12.01 -17.85
N LEU A 159 2.53 -12.17 -16.57
CA LEU A 159 3.55 -13.13 -16.14
C LEU A 159 2.99 -14.52 -15.80
N PHE A 160 1.71 -14.60 -15.43
CA PHE A 160 1.02 -15.82 -14.99
C PHE A 160 -0.38 -15.93 -15.62
N PRO A 161 -0.49 -15.90 -16.97
CA PRO A 161 -1.80 -15.86 -17.66
C PRO A 161 -2.67 -17.08 -17.39
N GLU A 162 -2.09 -18.24 -17.01
CA GLU A 162 -2.78 -19.47 -16.65
C GLU A 162 -3.62 -19.36 -15.38
N HIS A 163 -3.40 -18.33 -14.55
CA HIS A 163 -4.17 -18.10 -13.34
C HIS A 163 -5.31 -17.08 -13.51
N ARG A 164 -5.56 -16.60 -14.72
CA ARG A 164 -6.58 -15.57 -15.04
C ARG A 164 -7.93 -15.82 -14.37
N ASP A 165 -8.43 -17.05 -14.47
CA ASP A 165 -9.78 -17.41 -13.98
C ASP A 165 -9.88 -17.42 -12.44
N ARG A 166 -8.74 -17.38 -11.75
CA ARG A 166 -8.64 -17.33 -10.27
C ARG A 166 -8.28 -15.94 -9.75
N LEU A 167 -8.03 -14.98 -10.65
CA LEU A 167 -7.64 -13.64 -10.28
C LEU A 167 -8.87 -12.80 -9.94
N GLN A 168 -8.81 -12.15 -8.78
CA GLN A 168 -9.84 -11.22 -8.30
C GLN A 168 -9.18 -9.91 -7.84
N VAL A 169 -9.84 -8.78 -8.11
CA VAL A 169 -9.38 -7.47 -7.66
C VAL A 169 -10.15 -7.05 -6.43
N ILE A 170 -9.43 -6.72 -5.35
CA ILE A 170 -10.00 -6.08 -4.17
C ILE A 170 -9.09 -4.90 -3.82
N TYR A 171 -9.56 -3.68 -4.08
CA TYR A 171 -8.83 -2.46 -3.76
C TYR A 171 -8.75 -2.26 -2.24
N ASN A 172 -7.64 -1.72 -1.75
CA ASN A 172 -7.48 -1.43 -0.34
C ASN A 172 -8.53 -0.44 0.15
N GLY A 173 -9.11 -0.72 1.32
CA GLY A 173 -10.08 0.14 1.99
C GLY A 173 -9.44 1.04 3.05
N LEU A 174 -10.20 2.02 3.51
CA LEU A 174 -9.79 3.00 4.49
C LEU A 174 -10.92 3.29 5.49
N ASP A 175 -10.60 3.37 6.77
CA ASP A 175 -11.50 3.92 7.78
C ASP A 175 -11.56 5.45 7.62
N ILE A 176 -12.43 5.89 6.70
CA ILE A 176 -12.60 7.29 6.31
C ILE A 176 -12.99 8.13 7.52
N GLN A 177 -13.86 7.62 8.38
CA GLN A 177 -14.32 8.34 9.56
C GLN A 177 -13.16 8.56 10.54
N LYS A 178 -12.38 7.55 10.82
CA LYS A 178 -11.20 7.63 11.69
C LYS A 178 -10.16 8.60 11.16
N VAL A 179 -9.89 8.61 9.85
CA VAL A 179 -8.99 9.57 9.21
C VAL A 179 -9.48 11.00 9.42
N ARG A 180 -10.77 11.26 9.15
CA ARG A 180 -11.40 12.57 9.35
C ARG A 180 -11.44 13.03 10.80
N GLU A 181 -11.62 12.11 11.73
CA GLU A 181 -11.57 12.42 13.17
C GLU A 181 -10.16 12.78 13.62
N ARG A 182 -9.17 11.98 13.23
CA ARG A 182 -7.76 12.25 13.56
C ARG A 182 -7.23 13.52 12.90
N ALA A 183 -7.78 13.94 11.78
CA ALA A 183 -7.43 15.21 11.12
C ALA A 183 -7.85 16.45 11.93
N LYS A 184 -8.77 16.31 12.90
CA LYS A 184 -9.18 17.40 13.79
C LYS A 184 -8.25 17.59 14.99
N GLU A 185 -7.31 16.69 15.20
CA GLU A 185 -6.33 16.83 16.27
C GLU A 185 -5.45 18.08 16.05
N GLN A 186 -4.99 18.68 17.14
CA GLN A 186 -4.19 19.92 17.06
C GLN A 186 -2.81 19.64 16.47
N THR A 187 -2.33 20.57 15.65
CA THR A 187 -0.96 20.60 15.14
C THR A 187 -0.41 22.02 15.19
N GLU A 188 0.87 22.13 15.56
CA GLU A 188 1.58 23.44 15.52
C GLU A 188 2.02 23.83 14.10
N ILE A 189 2.04 22.85 13.19
CA ILE A 189 2.46 23.07 11.79
C ILE A 189 1.33 23.73 11.02
N LYS A 190 1.66 24.87 10.40
CA LYS A 190 0.80 25.62 9.50
C LYS A 190 1.47 25.69 8.13
N LEU A 191 0.75 25.23 7.10
CA LEU A 191 1.24 25.33 5.74
C LEU A 191 1.01 26.75 5.20
N GLN A 192 1.98 27.25 4.43
CA GLN A 192 1.81 28.43 3.59
C GLN A 192 1.21 27.99 2.26
N HIS A 193 0.30 28.76 1.72
CA HIS A 193 -0.46 28.42 0.52
C HIS A 193 -0.06 29.30 -0.66
N PRO A 194 -0.13 28.77 -1.90
CA PRO A 194 -0.59 27.42 -2.27
C PRO A 194 0.40 26.32 -1.83
N ALA A 195 -0.10 25.19 -1.33
CA ALA A 195 0.69 24.14 -0.72
C ALA A 195 0.58 22.80 -1.48
N VAL A 196 1.68 22.34 -2.06
CA VAL A 196 1.87 20.98 -2.57
C VAL A 196 2.48 20.12 -1.46
N LEU A 197 1.87 19.02 -1.10
CA LEU A 197 2.35 18.11 -0.05
C LEU A 197 2.72 16.75 -0.64
N SER A 198 3.89 16.24 -0.27
CA SER A 198 4.29 14.84 -0.50
C SER A 198 4.35 14.11 0.83
N VAL A 199 3.74 12.92 0.89
CA VAL A 199 3.68 12.08 2.10
C VAL A 199 4.36 10.75 1.83
N GLY A 200 5.40 10.43 2.61
CA GLY A 200 6.11 9.17 2.51
C GLY A 200 7.61 9.30 2.71
N ARG A 201 8.32 8.20 2.51
CA ARG A 201 9.78 8.19 2.62
C ARG A 201 10.43 8.99 1.49
N LEU A 202 11.57 9.60 1.77
CA LEU A 202 12.37 10.29 0.76
C LEU A 202 13.44 9.33 0.23
N ASP A 203 13.00 8.28 -0.47
CA ASP A 203 13.86 7.25 -1.07
C ASP A 203 13.68 7.19 -2.61
N GLU A 204 14.51 6.38 -3.28
CA GLU A 204 14.48 6.24 -4.75
C GLU A 204 13.10 5.77 -5.27
N ARG A 205 12.39 4.92 -4.50
CA ARG A 205 11.07 4.43 -4.91
C ARG A 205 10.03 5.55 -4.89
N LYS A 206 10.05 6.42 -3.87
CA LYS A 206 9.15 7.59 -3.76
C LYS A 206 9.59 8.76 -4.65
N ASN A 207 10.84 8.74 -5.11
CA ASN A 207 11.40 9.65 -6.11
C ASN A 207 11.17 11.16 -5.81
N PRO A 208 11.60 11.64 -4.63
CA PRO A 208 11.37 13.03 -4.22
C PRO A 208 12.06 14.05 -5.12
N LEU A 209 13.17 13.68 -5.79
CA LEU A 209 13.86 14.54 -6.75
C LEU A 209 13.00 14.80 -8.00
N ARG A 210 12.25 13.80 -8.49
CA ARG A 210 11.31 14.02 -9.60
C ARG A 210 10.22 15.01 -9.21
N LEU A 211 9.66 14.86 -8.02
CA LEU A 211 8.67 15.84 -7.52
C LEU A 211 9.29 17.24 -7.41
N PHE A 212 10.54 17.36 -6.95
CA PHE A 212 11.24 18.65 -6.91
C PHE A 212 11.38 19.25 -8.32
N ASN A 213 11.77 18.48 -9.32
CA ASN A 213 11.87 18.96 -10.71
C ASN A 213 10.52 19.41 -11.28
N ILE A 214 9.43 18.74 -10.91
CA ILE A 214 8.06 19.14 -11.25
C ILE A 214 7.70 20.44 -10.53
N PHE A 215 8.03 20.55 -9.24
CA PHE A 215 7.83 21.77 -8.46
C PHE A 215 8.59 22.96 -9.02
N GLU A 216 9.82 22.79 -9.49
CA GLU A 216 10.59 23.87 -10.15
C GLU A 216 9.83 24.44 -11.35
N ARG A 217 9.23 23.57 -12.19
CA ARG A 217 8.39 23.99 -13.31
C ARG A 217 7.12 24.71 -12.86
N LEU A 218 6.46 24.17 -11.83
CA LEU A 218 5.27 24.78 -11.24
C LEU A 218 5.61 26.15 -10.64
N HIS A 219 6.75 26.29 -9.94
CA HIS A 219 7.21 27.54 -9.35
C HIS A 219 7.51 28.63 -10.41
N GLN A 220 7.96 28.24 -11.61
CA GLN A 220 8.08 29.19 -12.72
C GLN A 220 6.74 29.74 -13.22
N MET A 221 5.65 28.97 -13.08
CA MET A 221 4.28 29.37 -13.45
C MET A 221 3.58 30.11 -12.28
N ASN A 222 3.85 29.70 -11.04
CA ASN A 222 3.31 30.28 -9.82
C ASN A 222 4.40 30.40 -8.74
N PRO A 223 5.08 31.55 -8.60
CA PRO A 223 6.18 31.73 -7.66
C PRO A 223 5.80 31.67 -6.18
N ASP A 224 4.52 31.78 -5.85
CA ASP A 224 4.04 31.76 -4.47
C ASP A 224 3.81 30.32 -3.93
N VAL A 225 3.97 29.29 -4.78
CA VAL A 225 3.73 27.90 -4.39
C VAL A 225 4.82 27.40 -3.42
N HIS A 226 4.39 26.62 -2.43
CA HIS A 226 5.26 25.95 -1.47
C HIS A 226 5.19 24.42 -1.65
N LEU A 227 6.35 23.74 -1.52
CA LEU A 227 6.47 22.29 -1.54
C LEU A 227 6.82 21.77 -0.15
N TYR A 228 6.05 20.82 0.34
CA TYR A 228 6.25 20.19 1.65
C TYR A 228 6.52 18.70 1.48
N TYR A 229 7.58 18.22 2.11
CA TYR A 229 7.88 16.78 2.24
C TYR A 229 7.59 16.34 3.68
N MET A 230 6.64 15.42 3.87
CA MET A 230 6.31 14.84 5.16
C MET A 230 6.76 13.37 5.20
N GLY A 231 7.85 13.14 5.89
CA GLY A 231 8.59 11.89 6.00
C GLY A 231 10.08 12.14 6.12
N TYR A 232 10.87 11.10 6.01
CA TYR A 232 12.33 11.18 5.98
C TYR A 232 12.90 10.11 5.03
N GLY A 233 14.17 10.25 4.66
CA GLY A 233 14.90 9.28 3.83
C GLY A 233 16.20 9.85 3.28
N ASP A 234 16.99 8.99 2.67
CA ASP A 234 18.37 9.27 2.25
C ASP A 234 18.47 10.35 1.17
N LEU A 235 17.39 10.63 0.44
CA LEU A 235 17.38 11.66 -0.61
C LEU A 235 16.99 13.06 -0.11
N GLN A 236 16.74 13.26 1.19
CA GLN A 236 16.39 14.58 1.73
C GLN A 236 17.47 15.63 1.49
N GLU A 237 18.74 15.28 1.75
CA GLU A 237 19.87 16.19 1.55
C GLU A 237 20.06 16.55 0.07
N ALA A 238 19.83 15.57 -0.83
CA ALA A 238 19.91 15.81 -2.26
C ALA A 238 18.84 16.82 -2.74
N VAL A 239 17.60 16.68 -2.27
CA VAL A 239 16.52 17.64 -2.57
C VAL A 239 16.83 19.01 -2.01
N ALA A 240 17.32 19.09 -0.76
CA ALA A 240 17.67 20.38 -0.14
C ALA A 240 18.78 21.11 -0.92
N LYS A 241 19.80 20.37 -1.36
CA LYS A 241 20.88 20.90 -2.20
C LYS A 241 20.38 21.45 -3.53
N GLU A 242 19.52 20.70 -4.24
CA GLU A 242 18.90 21.17 -5.48
C GLU A 242 18.08 22.45 -5.26
N ALA A 243 17.32 22.53 -4.15
CA ALA A 243 16.56 23.72 -3.79
C ALA A 243 17.45 24.95 -3.56
N ASP A 244 18.61 24.76 -2.91
CA ASP A 244 19.60 25.83 -2.71
C ASP A 244 20.22 26.28 -4.05
N GLU A 245 20.63 25.34 -4.89
CA GLU A 245 21.21 25.63 -6.20
C GLU A 245 20.25 26.36 -7.15
N LYS A 246 18.94 26.10 -7.00
CA LYS A 246 17.87 26.77 -7.76
C LYS A 246 17.35 28.06 -7.10
N GLY A 247 17.79 28.36 -5.87
CA GLY A 247 17.37 29.57 -5.14
C GLY A 247 15.93 29.54 -4.64
N VAL A 248 15.35 28.36 -4.45
CA VAL A 248 13.95 28.16 -3.99
C VAL A 248 13.85 27.49 -2.61
N SER A 249 14.93 27.49 -1.82
CA SER A 249 14.96 26.88 -0.48
C SER A 249 13.90 27.46 0.48
N GLY A 250 13.49 28.71 0.27
CA GLY A 250 12.44 29.34 1.06
C GLY A 250 11.04 28.76 0.85
N GLN A 251 10.82 28.04 -0.26
CA GLN A 251 9.55 27.41 -0.64
C GLN A 251 9.55 25.90 -0.47
N VAL A 252 10.70 25.27 -0.14
CA VAL A 252 10.80 23.80 0.05
C VAL A 252 10.97 23.49 1.53
N HIS A 253 10.06 22.68 2.08
CA HIS A 253 9.97 22.43 3.51
C HIS A 253 10.00 20.94 3.83
N PHE A 254 10.82 20.55 4.81
CA PHE A 254 10.91 19.16 5.31
C PHE A 254 10.28 19.09 6.69
N LEU A 255 9.13 18.41 6.78
CA LEU A 255 8.35 18.32 8.02
C LEU A 255 8.77 17.13 8.91
N GLY A 256 9.58 16.21 8.38
CA GLY A 256 9.94 14.96 9.07
C GLY A 256 8.77 13.98 9.20
N TYR A 257 9.01 12.87 9.88
CA TYR A 257 7.96 11.88 10.16
C TYR A 257 6.94 12.42 11.17
N ARG A 258 5.68 12.09 10.93
CA ARG A 258 4.56 12.41 11.83
C ARG A 258 3.75 11.16 12.11
N GLU A 259 3.51 10.88 13.39
CA GLU A 259 2.68 9.75 13.84
C GLU A 259 1.22 9.95 13.42
N ASN A 260 0.71 11.17 13.53
CA ASN A 260 -0.56 11.56 12.95
C ASN A 260 -0.32 12.60 11.83
N PRO A 261 -0.32 12.18 10.54
CA PRO A 261 -0.10 13.09 9.42
C PRO A 261 -1.36 13.89 9.04
N PHE A 262 -2.54 13.44 9.43
CA PHE A 262 -3.82 13.91 8.90
C PHE A 262 -4.12 15.39 9.16
N PRO A 263 -3.78 16.01 10.33
CA PRO A 263 -3.99 17.44 10.55
C PRO A 263 -3.15 18.33 9.62
N ILE A 264 -2.04 17.81 9.12
CA ILE A 264 -1.18 18.51 8.15
C ILE A 264 -1.70 18.22 6.73
N MET A 265 -2.03 16.97 6.42
CA MET A 265 -2.59 16.59 5.11
C MET A 265 -3.86 17.38 4.79
N ALA A 266 -4.75 17.57 5.77
CA ALA A 266 -5.98 18.33 5.60
C ALA A 266 -5.76 19.85 5.31
N GLN A 267 -4.55 20.34 5.50
CA GLN A 267 -4.19 21.73 5.16
C GLN A 267 -3.64 21.85 3.72
N ALA A 268 -3.22 20.78 3.10
CA ALA A 268 -2.65 20.82 1.75
C ALA A 268 -3.71 21.22 0.71
N ASP A 269 -3.30 21.93 -0.34
CA ASP A 269 -4.16 22.24 -1.47
C ASP A 269 -4.14 21.10 -2.50
N VAL A 270 -3.01 20.36 -2.61
CA VAL A 270 -2.86 19.20 -3.48
C VAL A 270 -1.76 18.28 -2.95
N ILE A 271 -1.93 16.95 -3.14
CA ILE A 271 -0.87 15.96 -2.86
C ILE A 271 -0.14 15.60 -4.16
N GLY A 272 1.19 15.68 -4.15
CA GLY A 272 2.06 15.23 -5.22
C GLY A 272 2.72 13.87 -4.90
N MET A 273 2.54 12.85 -5.77
CA MET A 273 3.18 11.55 -5.60
C MET A 273 3.70 11.01 -6.93
N PHE A 274 5.02 10.97 -7.09
CA PHE A 274 5.67 10.56 -8.33
C PHE A 274 6.55 9.32 -8.14
N SER A 275 6.06 8.39 -7.33
CA SER A 275 6.71 7.10 -7.06
C SER A 275 6.96 6.32 -8.35
N THR A 276 8.02 5.53 -8.36
CA THR A 276 8.33 4.61 -9.47
C THR A 276 7.45 3.36 -9.46
N SER A 277 7.00 2.94 -8.28
CA SER A 277 6.08 1.81 -8.10
C SER A 277 5.32 1.93 -6.78
N GLU A 278 4.03 1.64 -6.81
CA GLU A 278 3.14 1.45 -5.65
C GLU A 278 2.18 0.29 -5.94
N GLY A 279 1.89 -0.50 -4.92
CA GLY A 279 0.82 -1.49 -5.00
C GLY A 279 -0.55 -0.81 -4.96
N PHE A 280 -0.78 0.02 -3.93
CA PHE A 280 -1.91 0.93 -3.79
C PHE A 280 -1.48 2.15 -2.97
N PRO A 281 -1.69 3.39 -3.44
CA PRO A 281 -1.11 4.58 -2.83
C PRO A 281 -1.94 5.09 -1.65
N MET A 282 -1.78 4.48 -0.46
CA MET A 282 -2.57 4.82 0.73
C MET A 282 -2.56 6.30 1.08
N ALA A 283 -1.41 6.99 0.94
CA ALA A 283 -1.35 8.43 1.22
C ALA A 283 -2.22 9.28 0.27
N LEU A 284 -2.41 8.86 -0.99
CA LEU A 284 -3.37 9.50 -1.88
C LEU A 284 -4.82 9.20 -1.46
N LEU A 285 -5.11 7.96 -1.07
CA LEU A 285 -6.41 7.56 -0.56
C LEU A 285 -6.78 8.35 0.71
N GLU A 286 -5.82 8.52 1.63
CA GLU A 286 -5.96 9.33 2.84
C GLU A 286 -6.20 10.82 2.51
N GLY A 287 -5.47 11.35 1.52
CA GLY A 287 -5.68 12.72 1.04
C GLY A 287 -7.08 12.95 0.48
N VAL A 288 -7.54 12.05 -0.39
CA VAL A 288 -8.92 12.12 -0.96
C VAL A 288 -9.97 12.00 0.15
N ALA A 289 -9.74 11.18 1.18
CA ALA A 289 -10.61 11.08 2.35
C ALA A 289 -10.70 12.39 3.15
N LEU A 290 -9.68 13.26 3.04
CA LEU A 290 -9.59 14.58 3.65
C LEU A 290 -10.02 15.71 2.70
N ASP A 291 -10.67 15.37 1.60
CA ASP A 291 -11.11 16.32 0.56
C ASP A 291 -9.93 17.03 -0.16
N VAL A 292 -8.74 16.42 -0.18
CA VAL A 292 -7.53 16.95 -0.83
C VAL A 292 -7.25 16.19 -2.13
N PRO A 293 -7.19 16.88 -3.29
CA PRO A 293 -6.92 16.26 -4.58
C PRO A 293 -5.45 15.85 -4.71
N PHE A 294 -5.12 15.13 -5.77
CA PHE A 294 -3.74 14.72 -6.00
C PHE A 294 -3.31 14.78 -7.47
N VAL A 295 -1.98 14.87 -7.68
CA VAL A 295 -1.33 14.58 -8.96
C VAL A 295 -0.31 13.48 -8.73
N SER A 296 -0.35 12.44 -9.57
CA SER A 296 0.59 11.32 -9.44
C SER A 296 1.06 10.79 -10.79
N SER A 297 2.23 10.12 -10.80
CA SER A 297 2.53 9.19 -11.88
C SER A 297 1.47 8.08 -11.94
N VAL A 298 1.42 7.38 -13.06
CA VAL A 298 0.57 6.19 -13.20
C VAL A 298 1.16 5.08 -12.33
N ILE A 299 0.58 4.89 -11.15
CA ILE A 299 0.95 3.88 -10.16
C ILE A 299 -0.28 3.08 -9.74
N GLY A 300 -0.08 1.91 -9.11
CA GLY A 300 -1.18 1.01 -8.77
C GLY A 300 -2.33 1.72 -8.05
N GLY A 301 -3.54 1.59 -8.57
CA GLY A 301 -4.76 2.18 -8.00
C GLY A 301 -4.94 3.70 -8.20
N SER A 302 -3.94 4.42 -8.73
CA SER A 302 -4.05 5.88 -8.90
C SER A 302 -5.15 6.28 -9.88
N ARG A 303 -5.33 5.54 -10.97
CA ARG A 303 -6.36 5.81 -11.98
C ARG A 303 -7.77 5.67 -11.44
N ILE A 304 -8.03 4.59 -10.69
CA ILE A 304 -9.36 4.37 -10.08
C ILE A 304 -9.66 5.41 -9.00
N LEU A 305 -8.63 5.80 -8.23
CA LEU A 305 -8.76 6.82 -7.20
C LEU A 305 -8.99 8.22 -7.81
N ALA A 306 -8.38 8.52 -8.97
CA ALA A 306 -8.56 9.80 -9.66
C ALA A 306 -9.99 10.06 -10.15
N ASN A 307 -10.85 9.03 -10.17
CA ASN A 307 -12.26 9.14 -10.55
C ASN A 307 -12.46 9.88 -11.89
N ASP A 308 -11.95 9.29 -12.97
CA ASP A 308 -11.95 9.90 -14.31
C ASP A 308 -11.30 11.30 -14.37
N GLN A 309 -10.17 11.47 -13.66
CA GLN A 309 -9.40 12.71 -13.57
C GLN A 309 -10.17 13.88 -12.89
N ARG A 310 -11.18 13.60 -12.07
CA ARG A 310 -11.97 14.64 -11.39
C ARG A 310 -11.42 15.05 -10.04
N CYS A 311 -11.14 14.09 -9.14
CA CYS A 311 -10.53 14.38 -7.82
C CYS A 311 -9.00 14.23 -7.79
N GLY A 312 -8.39 13.76 -8.86
CA GLY A 312 -6.94 13.62 -9.02
C GLY A 312 -6.56 13.62 -10.49
N ARG A 313 -5.26 13.72 -10.75
CA ARG A 313 -4.68 13.63 -12.09
C ARG A 313 -3.59 12.55 -12.10
N THR A 314 -3.66 11.64 -13.05
CA THR A 314 -2.58 10.70 -13.33
C THR A 314 -1.88 11.13 -14.61
N VAL A 315 -0.56 11.32 -14.56
CA VAL A 315 0.22 11.93 -15.63
C VAL A 315 1.46 11.09 -15.96
N GLU A 316 1.98 11.24 -17.16
CA GLU A 316 3.16 10.51 -17.62
C GLU A 316 4.42 11.38 -17.62
N THR A 317 4.29 12.66 -17.96
CA THR A 317 5.41 13.59 -18.08
C THR A 317 5.45 14.61 -16.94
N ASP A 318 6.63 15.16 -16.67
CA ASP A 318 6.82 16.18 -15.65
C ASP A 318 6.19 17.53 -16.03
N GLN A 319 6.02 17.78 -17.32
CA GLN A 319 5.32 18.98 -17.81
C GLN A 319 3.82 18.86 -17.52
N GLU A 320 3.20 17.75 -17.90
CA GLU A 320 1.80 17.47 -17.57
C GLU A 320 1.55 17.52 -16.05
N ALA A 321 2.52 17.04 -15.25
CA ALA A 321 2.43 17.06 -13.81
C ALA A 321 2.38 18.49 -13.24
N ALA A 322 3.26 19.37 -13.74
CA ALA A 322 3.30 20.78 -13.30
C ALA A 322 2.01 21.52 -13.71
N GLU A 323 1.52 21.30 -14.93
CA GLU A 323 0.27 21.88 -15.44
C GLU A 323 -0.95 21.38 -14.63
N ALA A 324 -1.00 20.05 -14.33
CA ALA A 324 -2.07 19.47 -13.53
C ALA A 324 -2.07 19.95 -12.08
N LEU A 325 -0.88 20.16 -11.47
CA LEU A 325 -0.78 20.75 -10.15
C LEU A 325 -1.31 22.19 -10.17
N LEU A 326 -0.94 23.01 -11.16
CA LEU A 326 -1.43 24.37 -11.29
C LEU A 326 -2.96 24.41 -11.46
N GLU A 327 -3.49 23.58 -12.35
CA GLU A 327 -4.95 23.46 -12.58
C GLU A 327 -5.70 23.17 -11.27
N LEU A 328 -5.23 22.19 -10.49
CA LEU A 328 -5.89 21.82 -9.22
C LEU A 328 -5.76 22.93 -8.16
N LEU A 329 -4.63 23.65 -8.11
CA LEU A 329 -4.45 24.78 -7.22
C LEU A 329 -5.37 25.97 -7.54
N GLU A 330 -5.78 26.12 -8.81
CA GLU A 330 -6.67 27.16 -9.30
C GLU A 330 -8.14 26.74 -9.33
N THR A 331 -8.44 25.45 -9.20
CA THR A 331 -9.80 24.92 -9.21
C THR A 331 -10.54 25.28 -7.92
N ASP A 332 -11.86 25.55 -8.05
CA ASP A 332 -12.72 25.82 -6.91
C ASP A 332 -12.69 24.65 -5.90
N LYS A 333 -12.36 24.98 -4.64
CA LYS A 333 -12.19 23.99 -3.57
C LYS A 333 -13.48 23.20 -3.26
N ASP A 334 -14.64 23.79 -3.45
CA ASP A 334 -15.91 23.10 -3.18
C ASP A 334 -16.22 22.07 -4.27
N VAL A 335 -15.88 22.36 -5.52
CA VAL A 335 -15.94 21.36 -6.61
C VAL A 335 -15.01 20.19 -6.34
N ILE A 336 -13.76 20.46 -5.96
CA ILE A 336 -12.79 19.40 -5.62
C ILE A 336 -13.28 18.52 -4.46
N LYS A 337 -13.84 19.11 -3.42
CA LYS A 337 -14.38 18.36 -2.27
C LYS A 337 -15.50 17.41 -2.68
N GLU A 338 -16.42 17.86 -3.53
CA GLU A 338 -17.51 16.99 -4.02
C GLU A 338 -16.95 15.79 -4.79
N GLU A 339 -15.98 16.01 -5.67
CA GLU A 339 -15.35 14.95 -6.45
C GLU A 339 -14.52 13.99 -5.58
N CYS A 340 -13.80 14.49 -4.59
CA CYS A 340 -13.09 13.66 -3.61
C CYS A 340 -14.05 12.77 -2.83
N ARG A 341 -15.19 13.32 -2.37
CA ARG A 341 -16.21 12.57 -1.64
C ARG A 341 -16.86 11.50 -2.50
N ALA A 342 -17.18 11.81 -3.75
CA ALA A 342 -17.71 10.84 -4.69
C ALA A 342 -16.73 9.70 -4.99
N SER A 343 -15.44 9.99 -5.05
CA SER A 343 -14.40 8.97 -5.29
C SER A 343 -14.18 8.07 -4.09
N ILE A 344 -14.14 8.63 -2.86
CA ILE A 344 -13.67 7.91 -1.68
C ILE A 344 -14.68 6.86 -1.17
N GLU A 345 -15.98 7.03 -1.41
CA GLU A 345 -17.03 6.14 -0.88
C GLU A 345 -16.82 4.67 -1.22
N ARG A 346 -16.30 4.37 -2.42
CA ARG A 346 -16.02 3.00 -2.87
C ARG A 346 -14.90 2.30 -2.11
N PHE A 347 -14.11 3.06 -1.36
CA PHE A 347 -12.98 2.57 -0.56
C PHE A 347 -13.29 2.56 0.94
N ASP A 348 -14.55 2.74 1.34
CA ASP A 348 -14.95 2.67 2.74
C ASP A 348 -14.62 1.32 3.36
N LEU A 349 -14.16 1.35 4.62
CA LEU A 349 -13.72 0.15 5.32
C LEU A 349 -14.81 -0.92 5.41
N LYS A 350 -16.08 -0.54 5.62
CA LYS A 350 -17.18 -1.53 5.74
C LYS A 350 -17.39 -2.28 4.44
N GLU A 351 -17.34 -1.56 3.32
CA GLU A 351 -17.45 -2.16 1.99
C GLU A 351 -16.25 -3.07 1.70
N TYR A 352 -15.06 -2.62 2.08
CA TYR A 352 -13.83 -3.42 1.94
C TYR A 352 -13.91 -4.74 2.74
N ILE A 353 -14.31 -4.68 4.01
CA ILE A 353 -14.48 -5.88 4.85
C ILE A 353 -15.57 -6.78 4.29
N ARG A 354 -16.69 -6.23 3.81
CA ARG A 354 -17.77 -7.00 3.16
C ARG A 354 -17.24 -7.80 1.95
N GLN A 355 -16.44 -7.18 1.08
CA GLN A 355 -15.83 -7.86 -0.08
C GLN A 355 -14.87 -8.98 0.35
N ILE A 356 -14.11 -8.77 1.42
CA ILE A 356 -13.22 -9.79 1.98
C ILE A 356 -14.01 -10.98 2.53
N GLU A 357 -15.06 -10.73 3.30
CA GLU A 357 -15.90 -11.79 3.85
C GLU A 357 -16.63 -12.57 2.75
N GLU A 358 -17.12 -11.90 1.71
CA GLU A 358 -17.72 -12.56 0.55
C GLU A 358 -16.71 -13.44 -0.21
N LEU A 359 -15.46 -12.97 -0.38
CA LEU A 359 -14.39 -13.79 -0.95
C LEU A 359 -14.12 -15.05 -0.10
N PHE A 360 -14.05 -14.88 1.22
CA PHE A 360 -13.82 -16.02 2.12
C PHE A 360 -14.96 -17.05 2.03
N ASP A 361 -16.20 -16.60 2.04
CA ASP A 361 -17.36 -17.48 1.90
C ASP A 361 -17.35 -18.21 0.57
N GLN A 362 -17.09 -17.51 -0.54
CA GLN A 362 -16.98 -18.12 -1.87
C GLN A 362 -15.93 -19.23 -1.90
N VAL A 363 -14.72 -18.97 -1.37
CA VAL A 363 -13.64 -19.96 -1.38
C VAL A 363 -13.96 -21.15 -0.46
N LEU A 364 -14.61 -20.90 0.68
CA LEU A 364 -14.99 -21.95 1.63
C LEU A 364 -16.13 -22.84 1.12
N GLU A 365 -16.99 -22.35 0.23
CA GLU A 365 -18.12 -23.07 -0.38
C GLU A 365 -17.73 -23.80 -1.69
N GLU A 366 -16.56 -23.52 -2.28
CA GLU A 366 -16.07 -24.28 -3.43
C GLU A 366 -15.85 -25.75 -3.06
N ASP A 367 -16.13 -26.68 -3.99
CA ASP A 367 -15.92 -28.13 -3.82
C ASP A 367 -14.42 -28.54 -3.83
#